data_714f719a0fa8b813ecb3d36c8e228e64
#
_entry.id   714f719a0fa8b813ecb3d36c8e228e64
#
_cell.length_a   1.000
_cell.length_b   1.000
_cell.length_c   1.000
_cell.angle_alpha   90.00
_cell.angle_beta   90.00
_cell.angle_gamma   90.00
#
_symmetry.space_group_name_H-M   'P 1'
#
loop_
_entity.id
_entity.type
_entity.pdbx_description
1 polymer ?
#
loop_
_entity_poly.entity_id
_entity_poly.type
_entity_poly.pdbx_seq_one_letter_code
_entity_poly.pdbx_strand_id
1 'polypeptide(L)'
;MDMDKRWIIILLLGLFSLNMSGQKLTFKKDGTFKIVQFTDMHYKHGNPKSDTTLLLIPRVLDAEKPDMVIFTGDIVTGKPVKEGWDAITKFVIDRKIPFAVTLGNHDHEQGVTREEIADFIISYPFNINRQSEISQGRVMDNVIPVYGSEKPLKEAALLYCFDTGAYSTIEGVSGYDWMTTKQIEWYREQSLHYTIKNNHHPLPALAYFHIALPEYRLAFNDEKNVRYGERKENECPPELNSGMFFSMKEMGDVMATFVGHDHVNDYIVNYHGIALAFGHFSGWKTTYTPEINGARIVVLKEGKREFDTWLHQLDGTIKYKVTFPADFANRDK
;
A
#
# COMPACT_ATOMS: atom_id res chain seq x y z
N MET A 1 48.47 -27.88 29.24
CA MET A 1 48.21 -26.41 29.35
C MET A 1 47.01 -26.15 28.43
N ASP A 2 45.82 -26.38 29.00
CA ASP A 2 44.53 -26.28 28.28
C ASP A 2 44.15 -24.78 28.16
N MET A 3 44.24 -24.24 26.96
CA MET A 3 43.67 -22.95 26.64
C MET A 3 42.18 -23.13 26.32
N ASP A 4 41.41 -22.45 27.13
CA ASP A 4 39.97 -22.49 27.30
C ASP A 4 39.15 -22.46 26.00
N LYS A 5 38.47 -23.55 25.71
CA LYS A 5 37.44 -23.66 24.65
C LYS A 5 36.18 -22.78 24.88
N ARG A 6 36.14 -22.02 25.97
CA ARG A 6 35.03 -21.12 26.32
C ARG A 6 34.98 -19.83 25.53
N TRP A 7 36.12 -19.37 24.98
CA TRP A 7 36.18 -18.11 24.21
C TRP A 7 35.74 -18.23 22.74
N ILE A 8 35.75 -19.45 22.20
CA ILE A 8 35.35 -19.70 20.80
C ILE A 8 33.84 -19.69 20.64
N ILE A 9 33.08 -20.05 21.68
CA ILE A 9 31.60 -20.08 21.65
C ILE A 9 31.00 -18.66 21.72
N ILE A 10 31.69 -17.74 22.39
CA ILE A 10 31.23 -16.32 22.51
C ILE A 10 31.46 -15.54 21.23
N LEU A 11 32.47 -15.90 20.43
CA LEU A 11 32.73 -15.23 19.14
C LEU A 11 31.77 -15.68 18.01
N LEU A 12 31.16 -16.86 18.12
CA LEU A 12 30.19 -17.35 17.11
C LEU A 12 28.76 -16.85 17.37
N LEU A 13 28.43 -16.45 18.59
CA LEU A 13 27.15 -15.84 18.95
C LEU A 13 27.12 -14.32 18.65
N GLY A 14 28.26 -13.67 18.49
CA GLY A 14 28.38 -12.26 18.19
C GLY A 14 28.20 -11.89 16.71
N LEU A 15 28.20 -12.86 15.80
CA LEU A 15 28.11 -12.62 14.35
C LEU A 15 26.69 -12.74 13.78
N PHE A 16 25.69 -13.12 14.61
CA PHE A 16 24.30 -13.23 14.17
C PHE A 16 23.41 -12.02 14.53
N SER A 17 23.96 -11.01 15.20
CA SER A 17 23.21 -9.82 15.63
C SER A 17 23.50 -8.54 14.83
N LEU A 18 24.11 -8.65 13.66
CA LEU A 18 24.40 -7.49 12.81
C LEU A 18 23.78 -7.71 11.43
N ASN A 19 22.50 -7.50 11.30
CA ASN A 19 21.84 -7.07 10.05
C ASN A 19 20.31 -6.96 10.21
N MET A 20 19.82 -6.20 11.20
CA MET A 20 18.52 -5.55 11.11
C MET A 20 18.69 -4.07 10.76
N SER A 21 19.52 -3.78 9.78
CA SER A 21 19.42 -2.55 9.02
C SER A 21 18.23 -2.74 8.09
N GLY A 22 17.10 -2.09 8.35
CA GLY A 22 15.92 -2.14 7.51
C GLY A 22 16.34 -1.98 6.05
N GLN A 23 15.86 -2.87 5.17
CA GLN A 23 16.21 -2.86 3.76
C GLN A 23 15.88 -1.49 3.16
N LYS A 24 16.92 -0.74 2.72
CA LYS A 24 16.74 0.56 2.09
C LYS A 24 16.12 0.39 0.70
N LEU A 25 14.99 1.02 0.49
CA LEU A 25 14.40 1.15 -0.83
C LEU A 25 15.15 2.24 -1.60
N THR A 26 15.58 1.95 -2.83
CA THR A 26 16.38 2.88 -3.62
C THR A 26 15.92 2.84 -5.07
N PHE A 27 15.80 4.00 -5.71
CA PHE A 27 15.58 4.06 -7.14
C PHE A 27 16.66 3.29 -7.91
N LYS A 28 16.27 2.63 -8.99
CA LYS A 28 17.21 1.99 -9.91
C LYS A 28 18.07 3.04 -10.61
N LYS A 29 19.17 2.62 -11.23
CA LYS A 29 20.05 3.50 -12.00
C LYS A 29 19.36 4.19 -13.18
N ASP A 30 18.27 3.62 -13.70
CA ASP A 30 17.44 4.21 -14.73
C ASP A 30 16.44 5.25 -14.21
N GLY A 31 16.49 5.54 -12.90
CA GLY A 31 15.61 6.51 -12.24
C GLY A 31 14.19 5.98 -12.00
N THR A 32 13.95 4.67 -12.03
CA THR A 32 12.63 4.08 -11.79
C THR A 32 12.56 3.35 -10.44
N PHE A 33 11.35 3.33 -9.85
CA PHE A 33 11.01 2.49 -8.70
C PHE A 33 9.63 1.90 -8.91
N LYS A 34 9.54 0.58 -9.07
CA LYS A 34 8.29 -0.12 -9.41
C LYS A 34 7.65 -0.74 -8.18
N ILE A 35 6.37 -0.46 -8.00
CA ILE A 35 5.52 -0.99 -6.94
C ILE A 35 4.41 -1.83 -7.55
N VAL A 36 4.13 -2.99 -6.97
CA VAL A 36 2.91 -3.77 -7.23
C VAL A 36 1.99 -3.64 -6.02
N GLN A 37 0.76 -3.19 -6.27
CA GLN A 37 -0.31 -3.17 -5.28
C GLN A 37 -1.20 -4.39 -5.50
N PHE A 38 -1.35 -5.22 -4.46
CA PHE A 38 -2.39 -6.23 -4.32
C PHE A 38 -3.40 -5.76 -3.28
N THR A 39 -4.68 -6.06 -3.50
CA THR A 39 -5.76 -5.65 -2.61
C THR A 39 -6.93 -6.65 -2.66
N ASP A 40 -7.74 -6.69 -1.60
CA ASP A 40 -9.00 -7.44 -1.59
C ASP A 40 -8.85 -8.90 -2.01
N MET A 41 -7.83 -9.56 -1.49
CA MET A 41 -7.57 -10.97 -1.82
C MET A 41 -8.62 -11.91 -1.23
N HIS A 42 -9.21 -11.54 -0.09
CA HIS A 42 -10.17 -12.36 0.65
C HIS A 42 -9.75 -13.83 0.70
N TYR A 43 -8.44 -14.03 0.91
CA TYR A 43 -7.86 -15.36 0.93
C TYR A 43 -8.35 -16.14 2.14
N LYS A 44 -8.79 -17.37 1.88
CA LYS A 44 -9.20 -18.34 2.91
C LYS A 44 -8.33 -19.57 2.78
N HIS A 45 -7.43 -19.76 3.74
CA HIS A 45 -6.47 -20.86 3.71
C HIS A 45 -7.16 -22.21 3.60
N GLY A 46 -6.67 -23.08 2.70
CA GLY A 46 -7.25 -24.40 2.45
C GLY A 46 -8.60 -24.40 1.71
N ASN A 47 -9.11 -23.24 1.26
CA ASN A 47 -10.33 -23.17 0.46
C ASN A 47 -9.96 -23.15 -1.02
N PRO A 48 -10.39 -24.16 -1.83
CA PRO A 48 -10.06 -24.23 -3.26
C PRO A 48 -10.51 -23.01 -4.08
N LYS A 49 -11.53 -22.27 -3.59
CA LYS A 49 -11.94 -21.01 -4.23
C LYS A 49 -10.89 -19.90 -4.11
N SER A 50 -9.93 -20.04 -3.21
CA SER A 50 -8.82 -19.09 -3.06
C SER A 50 -7.60 -19.44 -3.92
N ASP A 51 -7.54 -20.59 -4.58
CA ASP A 51 -6.33 -21.06 -5.26
C ASP A 51 -5.92 -20.15 -6.43
N THR A 52 -6.89 -19.51 -7.09
CA THR A 52 -6.61 -18.55 -8.17
C THR A 52 -5.83 -17.33 -7.67
N THR A 53 -6.06 -16.89 -6.43
CA THR A 53 -5.28 -15.83 -5.78
C THR A 53 -3.81 -16.23 -5.67
N LEU A 54 -3.53 -17.49 -5.30
CA LEU A 54 -2.15 -18.00 -5.21
C LEU A 54 -1.48 -18.15 -6.59
N LEU A 55 -2.25 -18.26 -7.68
CA LEU A 55 -1.71 -18.25 -9.04
C LEU A 55 -1.40 -16.84 -9.53
N LEU A 56 -2.19 -15.84 -9.13
CA LEU A 56 -2.01 -14.45 -9.55
C LEU A 56 -0.69 -13.87 -9.06
N ILE A 57 -0.39 -14.03 -7.77
CA ILE A 57 0.76 -13.37 -7.14
C ILE A 57 2.08 -13.69 -7.86
N PRO A 58 2.49 -14.97 -8.00
CA PRO A 58 3.75 -15.27 -8.68
C PRO A 58 3.78 -14.83 -10.14
N ARG A 59 2.66 -14.91 -10.87
CA ARG A 59 2.58 -14.47 -12.28
C ARG A 59 2.87 -12.99 -12.42
N VAL A 60 2.23 -12.16 -11.60
CA VAL A 60 2.44 -10.72 -11.61
C VAL A 60 3.87 -10.37 -11.16
N LEU A 61 4.36 -10.99 -10.08
CA LEU A 61 5.71 -10.72 -9.58
C LEU A 61 6.80 -11.10 -10.59
N ASP A 62 6.65 -12.23 -11.27
CA ASP A 62 7.64 -12.70 -12.25
C ASP A 62 7.62 -11.88 -13.55
N ALA A 63 6.44 -11.40 -13.96
CA ALA A 63 6.29 -10.53 -15.13
C ALA A 63 6.77 -9.10 -14.86
N GLU A 64 6.37 -8.51 -13.72
CA GLU A 64 6.60 -7.10 -13.42
C GLU A 64 7.94 -6.83 -12.74
N LYS A 65 8.49 -7.80 -11.99
CA LYS A 65 9.76 -7.69 -11.24
C LYS A 65 9.84 -6.40 -10.42
N PRO A 66 8.90 -6.22 -9.47
CA PRO A 66 8.82 -4.98 -8.70
C PRO A 66 9.97 -4.80 -7.73
N ASP A 67 10.21 -3.56 -7.34
CA ASP A 67 11.14 -3.18 -6.28
C ASP A 67 10.49 -3.30 -4.89
N MET A 68 9.14 -3.27 -4.85
CA MET A 68 8.35 -3.36 -3.64
C MET A 68 6.95 -3.88 -3.94
N VAL A 69 6.33 -4.54 -2.96
CA VAL A 69 4.91 -4.90 -2.98
C VAL A 69 4.19 -4.18 -1.84
N ILE A 70 2.97 -3.70 -2.10
CA ILE A 70 2.08 -3.17 -1.05
C ILE A 70 0.76 -3.93 -1.10
N PHE A 71 0.38 -4.50 0.04
CA PHE A 71 -0.93 -5.12 0.25
C PHE A 71 -1.85 -4.09 0.92
N THR A 72 -2.96 -3.74 0.26
CA THR A 72 -3.86 -2.67 0.72
C THR A 72 -5.18 -3.21 1.27
N GLY A 73 -5.09 -4.15 2.22
CA GLY A 73 -6.20 -4.61 3.04
C GLY A 73 -7.06 -5.71 2.44
N ASP A 74 -7.86 -6.31 3.31
CA ASP A 74 -8.75 -7.44 3.05
C ASP A 74 -8.02 -8.63 2.41
N ILE A 75 -6.84 -8.93 2.95
CA ILE A 75 -5.93 -9.93 2.39
C ILE A 75 -6.32 -11.33 2.85
N VAL A 76 -6.45 -11.54 4.17
CA VAL A 76 -6.80 -12.85 4.73
C VAL A 76 -8.08 -12.76 5.53
N THR A 77 -9.17 -13.34 5.00
CA THR A 77 -10.51 -13.30 5.62
C THR A 77 -11.02 -14.69 6.01
N GLY A 78 -10.12 -15.64 6.23
CA GLY A 78 -10.43 -17.01 6.65
C GLY A 78 -9.48 -17.51 7.72
N LYS A 79 -9.96 -18.53 8.47
CA LYS A 79 -9.13 -19.26 9.44
C LYS A 79 -8.42 -20.44 8.77
N PRO A 80 -7.22 -20.81 9.26
CA PRO A 80 -6.42 -20.10 10.26
C PRO A 80 -5.73 -18.86 9.66
N VAL A 81 -5.78 -17.73 10.38
CA VAL A 81 -5.37 -16.39 9.87
C VAL A 81 -3.87 -16.34 9.57
N LYS A 82 -3.05 -16.79 10.53
CA LYS A 82 -1.59 -16.73 10.38
C LYS A 82 -1.10 -17.56 9.19
N GLU A 83 -1.59 -18.79 9.03
CA GLU A 83 -1.25 -19.66 7.91
C GLU A 83 -1.72 -19.07 6.57
N GLY A 84 -2.83 -18.32 6.60
CA GLY A 84 -3.28 -17.54 5.43
C GLY A 84 -2.26 -16.49 5.03
N TRP A 85 -1.78 -15.71 6.00
CA TRP A 85 -0.73 -14.72 5.76
C TRP A 85 0.60 -15.35 5.36
N ASP A 86 0.99 -16.47 5.98
CA ASP A 86 2.18 -17.24 5.61
C ASP A 86 2.11 -17.67 4.12
N ALA A 87 0.95 -18.15 3.66
CA ALA A 87 0.75 -18.56 2.28
C ALA A 87 0.85 -17.41 1.26
N ILE A 88 0.31 -16.24 1.59
CA ILE A 88 0.35 -15.06 0.73
C ILE A 88 1.75 -14.43 0.72
N THR A 89 2.33 -14.20 1.89
CA THR A 89 3.62 -13.49 1.99
C THR A 89 4.80 -14.34 1.54
N LYS A 90 4.67 -15.65 1.51
CA LYS A 90 5.70 -16.57 1.01
C LYS A 90 6.21 -16.18 -0.39
N PHE A 91 5.33 -15.72 -1.28
CA PHE A 91 5.72 -15.38 -2.65
C PHE A 91 6.67 -14.17 -2.73
N VAL A 92 6.49 -13.16 -1.89
CA VAL A 92 7.38 -11.99 -1.81
C VAL A 92 8.63 -12.30 -1.01
N ILE A 93 8.52 -13.10 0.06
CA ILE A 93 9.65 -13.53 0.90
C ILE A 93 10.62 -14.40 0.10
N ASP A 94 10.13 -15.40 -0.62
CA ASP A 94 10.96 -16.30 -1.45
C ASP A 94 11.73 -15.53 -2.54
N ARG A 95 11.16 -14.42 -3.03
CA ARG A 95 11.79 -13.53 -4.02
C ARG A 95 12.61 -12.41 -3.40
N LYS A 96 12.66 -12.33 -2.07
CA LYS A 96 13.34 -11.26 -1.30
C LYS A 96 12.86 -9.87 -1.69
N ILE A 97 11.59 -9.73 -2.02
CA ILE A 97 10.98 -8.45 -2.38
C ILE A 97 10.49 -7.77 -1.10
N PRO A 98 10.93 -6.52 -0.82
CA PRO A 98 10.39 -5.73 0.26
C PRO A 98 8.87 -5.56 0.12
N PHE A 99 8.15 -5.63 1.24
CA PHE A 99 6.71 -5.41 1.20
C PHE A 99 6.20 -4.66 2.43
N ALA A 100 5.09 -3.95 2.25
CA ALA A 100 4.31 -3.33 3.30
C ALA A 100 2.84 -3.77 3.23
N VAL A 101 2.15 -3.61 4.34
CA VAL A 101 0.73 -3.95 4.48
C VAL A 101 -0.01 -2.78 5.12
N THR A 102 -1.20 -2.46 4.62
CA THR A 102 -2.24 -1.76 5.36
C THR A 102 -3.40 -2.72 5.55
N LEU A 103 -4.05 -2.71 6.72
CA LEU A 103 -5.17 -3.62 6.98
C LEU A 103 -6.48 -3.04 6.42
N GLY A 104 -7.35 -3.94 5.95
CA GLY A 104 -8.72 -3.64 5.58
C GLY A 104 -9.70 -3.86 6.75
N ASN A 105 -10.98 -3.75 6.46
CA ASN A 105 -12.04 -3.91 7.46
C ASN A 105 -12.34 -5.38 7.79
N HIS A 106 -11.98 -6.32 6.92
CA HIS A 106 -12.25 -7.76 7.13
C HIS A 106 -11.06 -8.55 7.71
N ASP A 107 -9.84 -8.02 7.73
CA ASP A 107 -8.65 -8.78 8.14
C ASP A 107 -8.72 -9.29 9.59
N HIS A 108 -9.40 -8.59 10.49
CA HIS A 108 -9.50 -8.95 11.92
C HIS A 108 -10.79 -9.70 12.31
N GLU A 109 -11.74 -9.92 11.40
CA GLU A 109 -13.04 -10.53 11.69
C GLU A 109 -12.95 -12.02 12.10
N GLN A 110 -11.78 -12.63 11.93
CA GLN A 110 -11.58 -14.05 12.19
C GLN A 110 -11.14 -14.36 13.62
N GLY A 111 -11.32 -13.39 14.56
CA GLY A 111 -11.02 -13.56 15.99
C GLY A 111 -9.53 -13.41 16.31
N VAL A 112 -8.82 -12.67 15.47
CA VAL A 112 -7.45 -12.18 15.70
C VAL A 112 -7.52 -10.65 15.65
N THR A 113 -6.97 -9.96 16.63
CA THR A 113 -7.02 -8.49 16.67
C THR A 113 -6.12 -7.86 15.63
N ARG A 114 -6.34 -6.59 15.29
CA ARG A 114 -5.48 -5.85 14.35
C ARG A 114 -4.05 -5.75 14.86
N GLU A 115 -3.87 -5.60 16.19
CA GLU A 115 -2.57 -5.58 16.85
C GLU A 115 -1.83 -6.91 16.72
N GLU A 116 -2.51 -8.04 16.98
CA GLU A 116 -1.94 -9.38 16.80
C GLU A 116 -1.54 -9.65 15.35
N ILE A 117 -2.35 -9.17 14.38
CA ILE A 117 -2.02 -9.26 12.95
C ILE A 117 -0.78 -8.43 12.65
N ALA A 118 -0.71 -7.18 13.14
CA ALA A 118 0.45 -6.31 12.94
C ALA A 118 1.72 -6.93 13.52
N ASP A 119 1.66 -7.52 14.72
CA ASP A 119 2.81 -8.13 15.37
C ASP A 119 3.44 -9.24 14.53
N PHE A 120 2.64 -10.17 14.00
CA PHE A 120 3.22 -11.22 13.17
C PHE A 120 3.61 -10.72 11.76
N ILE A 121 2.88 -9.77 11.15
CA ILE A 121 3.25 -9.19 9.85
C ILE A 121 4.62 -8.49 9.95
N ILE A 122 4.82 -7.66 10.97
CA ILE A 122 6.09 -6.95 11.19
C ILE A 122 7.25 -7.92 11.41
N SER A 123 6.98 -9.11 11.95
CA SER A 123 7.99 -10.14 12.16
C SER A 123 8.45 -10.86 10.88
N TYR A 124 7.72 -10.74 9.77
CA TYR A 124 8.09 -11.43 8.53
C TYR A 124 9.38 -10.86 7.91
N PRO A 125 10.23 -11.73 7.35
CA PRO A 125 11.37 -11.28 6.55
C PRO A 125 10.92 -10.35 5.40
N PHE A 126 11.71 -9.31 5.13
CA PHE A 126 11.44 -8.33 4.07
C PHE A 126 10.19 -7.46 4.28
N ASN A 127 9.42 -7.64 5.35
CA ASN A 127 8.42 -6.67 5.73
C ASN A 127 9.10 -5.39 6.21
N ILE A 128 8.55 -4.23 5.83
CA ILE A 128 9.10 -2.92 6.17
C ILE A 128 8.17 -2.06 7.02
N ASN A 129 7.00 -2.59 7.37
CA ASN A 129 6.13 -1.93 8.35
C ASN A 129 6.81 -1.85 9.73
N ARG A 130 6.38 -0.87 10.49
CA ARG A 130 6.68 -0.71 11.91
C ARG A 130 5.38 -0.52 12.65
N GLN A 131 5.39 -0.76 13.95
CA GLN A 131 4.27 -0.38 14.79
C GLN A 131 3.97 1.11 14.60
N SER A 132 2.67 1.44 14.54
CA SER A 132 2.26 2.84 14.43
C SER A 132 2.72 3.64 15.65
N GLU A 133 3.25 4.83 15.41
CA GLU A 133 3.54 5.79 16.48
C GLU A 133 2.26 6.48 16.98
N ILE A 134 1.15 6.31 16.25
CA ILE A 134 -0.15 6.86 16.56
C ILE A 134 -0.91 5.85 17.42
N SER A 135 -1.10 6.15 18.70
CA SER A 135 -1.99 5.36 19.56
C SER A 135 -3.45 5.60 19.19
N GLN A 136 -4.33 4.64 19.38
CA GLN A 136 -5.81 4.63 19.29
C GLN A 136 -6.37 3.63 18.27
N GLY A 137 -5.95 2.35 18.37
CA GLY A 137 -6.53 1.28 17.56
C GLY A 137 -6.17 1.36 16.07
N ARG A 138 -5.11 2.11 15.74
CA ARG A 138 -4.48 2.11 14.41
C ARG A 138 -3.15 1.39 14.47
N VAL A 139 -2.91 0.54 13.48
CA VAL A 139 -1.69 -0.26 13.40
C VAL A 139 -0.97 0.03 12.08
N MET A 140 0.36 0.02 12.13
CA MET A 140 1.21 0.10 10.93
C MET A 140 1.01 1.37 10.07
N ASP A 141 0.59 2.52 10.66
CA ASP A 141 0.74 3.80 9.97
C ASP A 141 2.23 4.09 9.79
N ASN A 142 2.68 4.23 8.56
CA ASN A 142 4.09 4.36 8.24
C ASN A 142 4.35 5.39 7.15
N VAL A 143 5.47 6.11 7.26
CA VAL A 143 6.11 6.78 6.14
C VAL A 143 7.37 6.02 5.76
N ILE A 144 7.48 5.64 4.50
CA ILE A 144 8.54 4.79 3.95
C ILE A 144 9.30 5.60 2.91
N PRO A 145 10.55 6.04 3.20
CA PRO A 145 11.34 6.78 2.24
C PRO A 145 11.92 5.86 1.15
N VAL A 146 11.88 6.33 -0.10
CA VAL A 146 12.62 5.78 -1.23
C VAL A 146 13.79 6.71 -1.51
N TYR A 147 14.99 6.16 -1.51
CA TYR A 147 16.25 6.90 -1.65
C TYR A 147 16.68 7.04 -3.11
N GLY A 148 17.47 8.07 -3.40
CA GLY A 148 17.97 8.35 -4.74
C GLY A 148 18.94 7.29 -5.27
N SER A 149 18.94 7.10 -6.59
CA SER A 149 19.80 6.13 -7.29
C SER A 149 21.29 6.45 -7.17
N GLU A 150 21.64 7.73 -7.28
CA GLU A 150 23.03 8.23 -7.17
C GLU A 150 23.38 8.70 -5.76
N LYS A 151 22.38 9.08 -4.96
CA LYS A 151 22.52 9.59 -3.60
C LYS A 151 21.73 8.71 -2.61
N PRO A 152 22.22 7.49 -2.33
CA PRO A 152 21.47 6.51 -1.54
C PRO A 152 21.29 6.88 -0.05
N LEU A 153 21.74 8.05 0.36
CA LEU A 153 21.50 8.63 1.68
C LEU A 153 20.50 9.78 1.67
N LYS A 154 20.03 10.21 0.47
CA LYS A 154 19.05 11.29 0.31
C LYS A 154 17.72 10.67 -0.11
N GLU A 155 16.67 10.99 0.62
CA GLU A 155 15.30 10.64 0.23
C GLU A 155 14.91 11.35 -1.07
N ALA A 156 14.28 10.62 -1.99
CA ALA A 156 13.85 11.12 -3.29
C ALA A 156 12.34 10.98 -3.51
N ALA A 157 11.67 10.09 -2.79
CA ALA A 157 10.21 9.97 -2.74
C ALA A 157 9.75 9.40 -1.41
N LEU A 158 8.45 9.51 -1.10
CA LEU A 158 7.84 8.97 0.11
C LEU A 158 6.65 8.07 -0.24
N LEU A 159 6.47 7.00 0.54
CA LEU A 159 5.29 6.15 0.49
C LEU A 159 4.64 6.20 1.87
N TYR A 160 3.42 6.73 1.94
CA TYR A 160 2.60 6.70 3.15
C TYR A 160 1.72 5.46 3.13
N CYS A 161 1.71 4.72 4.22
CA CYS A 161 0.77 3.64 4.48
C CYS A 161 -0.10 4.04 5.66
N PHE A 162 -1.44 4.01 5.49
CA PHE A 162 -2.37 4.37 6.55
C PHE A 162 -3.31 3.20 6.87
N ASP A 163 -3.59 3.03 8.15
CA ASP A 163 -4.65 2.17 8.63
C ASP A 163 -5.96 2.96 8.71
N THR A 164 -6.89 2.68 7.81
CA THR A 164 -8.21 3.36 7.78
C THR A 164 -9.21 2.79 8.78
N GLY A 165 -8.80 1.84 9.64
CA GLY A 165 -9.71 1.18 10.56
C GLY A 165 -10.64 0.18 9.86
N ALA A 166 -11.83 -0.02 10.40
CA ALA A 166 -12.80 -0.97 9.87
C ALA A 166 -14.20 -0.37 9.79
N TYR A 167 -14.92 -0.30 10.91
CA TYR A 167 -16.29 0.22 10.99
C TYR A 167 -16.38 1.36 12.00
N SER A 168 -17.31 2.29 11.77
CA SER A 168 -17.56 3.39 12.68
C SER A 168 -17.93 2.90 14.09
N THR A 169 -17.31 3.49 15.11
CA THR A 169 -17.63 3.27 16.51
C THR A 169 -18.35 4.46 17.14
N ILE A 170 -18.66 5.51 16.37
CA ILE A 170 -19.36 6.69 16.85
C ILE A 170 -20.87 6.45 16.79
N GLU A 171 -21.55 6.68 17.91
CA GLU A 171 -23.00 6.57 18.00
C GLU A 171 -23.68 7.50 16.96
N GLY A 172 -24.62 6.94 16.20
CA GLY A 172 -25.36 7.67 15.16
C GLY A 172 -24.61 7.85 13.84
N VAL A 173 -23.37 7.34 13.72
CA VAL A 173 -22.60 7.31 12.47
C VAL A 173 -22.44 5.87 12.02
N SER A 174 -23.01 5.55 10.88
CA SER A 174 -22.98 4.19 10.30
C SER A 174 -21.82 3.98 9.33
N GLY A 175 -21.67 2.74 8.86
CA GLY A 175 -20.72 2.39 7.81
C GLY A 175 -19.28 2.27 8.29
N TYR A 176 -18.36 2.71 7.45
CA TYR A 176 -16.94 2.48 7.63
C TYR A 176 -16.25 3.54 8.50
N ASP A 177 -15.13 3.16 9.08
CA ASP A 177 -14.24 4.04 9.83
C ASP A 177 -13.41 4.94 8.89
N TRP A 178 -12.68 5.88 9.40
CA TRP A 178 -11.96 6.92 8.65
C TRP A 178 -10.58 7.18 9.24
N MET A 179 -9.76 7.92 8.51
CA MET A 179 -8.50 8.46 9.05
C MET A 179 -8.80 9.47 10.15
N THR A 180 -8.27 9.22 11.33
CA THR A 180 -8.50 10.04 12.53
C THR A 180 -7.77 11.38 12.43
N THR A 181 -8.18 12.36 13.24
CA THR A 181 -7.48 13.65 13.38
C THR A 181 -6.00 13.45 13.72
N LYS A 182 -5.70 12.49 14.60
CA LYS A 182 -4.30 12.17 14.96
C LYS A 182 -3.47 11.64 13.80
N GLN A 183 -4.07 10.82 12.92
CA GLN A 183 -3.37 10.38 11.70
C GLN A 183 -3.12 11.55 10.75
N ILE A 184 -4.07 12.50 10.66
CA ILE A 184 -3.91 13.71 9.86
C ILE A 184 -2.80 14.60 10.44
N GLU A 185 -2.78 14.81 11.76
CA GLU A 185 -1.72 15.55 12.44
C GLU A 185 -0.35 14.91 12.20
N TRP A 186 -0.24 13.60 12.43
CA TRP A 186 0.99 12.84 12.16
C TRP A 186 1.43 12.94 10.70
N TYR A 187 0.52 12.78 9.74
CA TYR A 187 0.83 12.95 8.32
C TYR A 187 1.42 14.34 8.02
N ARG A 188 0.79 15.40 8.54
CA ARG A 188 1.26 16.78 8.36
C ARG A 188 2.65 16.99 8.97
N GLU A 189 2.91 16.42 10.14
CA GLU A 189 4.22 16.46 10.78
C GLU A 189 5.28 15.75 9.94
N GLN A 190 4.99 14.53 9.43
CA GLN A 190 5.90 13.80 8.56
C GLN A 190 6.17 14.56 7.26
N SER A 191 5.14 15.02 6.59
CA SER A 191 5.26 15.79 5.35
C SER A 191 6.10 17.06 5.54
N LEU A 192 5.85 17.80 6.62
CA LEU A 192 6.64 18.99 6.98
C LEU A 192 8.10 18.63 7.27
N HIS A 193 8.34 17.58 8.05
CA HIS A 193 9.69 17.10 8.37
C HIS A 193 10.50 16.84 7.08
N TYR A 194 9.97 16.04 6.16
CA TYR A 194 10.68 15.73 4.91
C TYR A 194 10.78 16.94 3.97
N THR A 195 9.80 17.83 3.97
CA THR A 195 9.85 19.10 3.21
C THR A 195 10.98 19.98 3.69
N ILE A 196 11.13 20.19 5.00
CA ILE A 196 12.24 20.96 5.60
C ILE A 196 13.57 20.29 5.27
N LYS A 197 13.68 18.98 5.46
CA LYS A 197 14.89 18.21 5.14
C LYS A 197 15.29 18.28 3.68
N ASN A 198 14.32 18.46 2.76
CA ASN A 198 14.54 18.63 1.32
C ASN A 198 14.59 20.12 0.90
N ASN A 199 15.19 20.98 1.70
CA ASN A 199 15.35 22.41 1.42
C ASN A 199 14.01 23.13 1.18
N HIS A 200 12.99 22.85 1.97
CA HIS A 200 11.64 23.41 1.89
C HIS A 200 10.88 23.08 0.59
N HIS A 201 11.25 22.01 -0.09
CA HIS A 201 10.52 21.49 -1.24
C HIS A 201 9.87 20.15 -0.91
N PRO A 202 8.53 20.00 -1.03
CA PRO A 202 7.86 18.72 -0.80
C PRO A 202 8.43 17.63 -1.71
N LEU A 203 8.75 16.46 -1.13
CA LEU A 203 9.11 15.28 -1.89
C LEU A 203 7.88 14.70 -2.60
N PRO A 204 8.01 14.16 -3.83
CA PRO A 204 6.93 13.41 -4.44
C PRO A 204 6.54 12.22 -3.55
N ALA A 205 5.25 12.10 -3.25
CA ALA A 205 4.74 11.05 -2.38
C ALA A 205 3.53 10.32 -2.95
N LEU A 206 3.36 9.05 -2.58
CA LEU A 206 2.18 8.23 -2.82
C LEU A 206 1.61 7.79 -1.47
N ALA A 207 0.28 7.68 -1.37
CA ALA A 207 -0.40 7.20 -0.17
C ALA A 207 -1.19 5.92 -0.47
N TYR A 208 -1.07 4.92 0.41
CA TYR A 208 -1.70 3.61 0.31
C TYR A 208 -2.55 3.34 1.54
N PHE A 209 -3.80 2.96 1.34
CA PHE A 209 -4.73 2.60 2.40
C PHE A 209 -5.90 1.79 1.82
N HIS A 210 -6.78 1.29 2.67
CA HIS A 210 -7.83 0.38 2.22
C HIS A 210 -9.11 1.10 1.83
N ILE A 211 -9.78 1.78 2.77
CA ILE A 211 -11.10 2.40 2.56
C ILE A 211 -10.94 3.75 1.87
N ALA A 212 -11.60 3.93 0.72
CA ALA A 212 -11.52 5.14 -0.08
C ALA A 212 -11.99 6.39 0.67
N LEU A 213 -11.40 7.55 0.36
CA LEU A 213 -11.88 8.84 0.86
C LEU A 213 -13.19 9.25 0.17
N PRO A 214 -14.06 10.06 0.83
CA PRO A 214 -15.28 10.56 0.20
C PRO A 214 -15.06 11.29 -1.13
N GLU A 215 -13.87 11.86 -1.34
CA GLU A 215 -13.47 12.55 -2.56
C GLU A 215 -13.42 11.66 -3.79
N TYR A 216 -13.26 10.34 -3.66
CA TYR A 216 -13.29 9.41 -4.81
C TYR A 216 -14.62 9.50 -5.55
N ARG A 217 -15.75 9.49 -4.81
CA ARG A 217 -17.09 9.66 -5.38
C ARG A 217 -17.29 11.03 -6.01
N LEU A 218 -16.82 12.08 -5.34
CA LEU A 218 -16.92 13.46 -5.84
C LEU A 218 -16.12 13.61 -7.14
N ALA A 219 -14.89 13.07 -7.16
CA ALA A 219 -14.00 13.14 -8.30
C ALA A 219 -14.55 12.41 -9.53
N PHE A 220 -15.09 11.19 -9.34
CA PHE A 220 -15.63 10.41 -10.45
C PHE A 220 -16.91 11.02 -11.03
N ASN A 221 -17.78 11.59 -10.20
CA ASN A 221 -19.05 12.17 -10.63
C ASN A 221 -18.88 13.53 -11.35
N ASP A 222 -17.76 14.21 -11.21
CA ASP A 222 -17.48 15.44 -11.99
C ASP A 222 -16.92 15.03 -13.37
N GLU A 223 -17.73 15.21 -14.41
CA GLU A 223 -17.38 14.88 -15.79
C GLU A 223 -16.19 15.66 -16.35
N LYS A 224 -15.81 16.77 -15.71
CA LYS A 224 -14.62 17.55 -16.09
C LYS A 224 -13.32 16.86 -15.73
N ASN A 225 -13.34 15.91 -14.80
CA ASN A 225 -12.17 15.19 -14.38
C ASN A 225 -11.81 14.09 -15.39
N VAL A 226 -10.57 14.10 -15.84
CA VAL A 226 -10.02 13.03 -16.69
C VAL A 226 -9.85 11.77 -15.86
N ARG A 227 -10.38 10.65 -16.36
CA ARG A 227 -10.37 9.36 -15.69
C ARG A 227 -10.12 8.20 -16.65
N TYR A 228 -9.54 7.12 -16.16
CA TYR A 228 -9.29 5.87 -16.87
C TYR A 228 -9.70 4.70 -15.97
N GLY A 229 -10.19 3.63 -16.56
CA GLY A 229 -10.68 2.47 -15.83
C GLY A 229 -12.20 2.45 -15.70
N GLU A 230 -12.70 1.52 -14.91
CA GLU A 230 -14.13 1.22 -14.78
C GLU A 230 -14.63 1.50 -13.36
N ARG A 231 -15.86 2.02 -13.26
CA ARG A 231 -16.65 2.10 -12.05
C ARG A 231 -17.89 1.24 -12.24
N LYS A 232 -17.96 0.14 -11.51
CA LYS A 232 -19.07 -0.83 -11.59
C LYS A 232 -19.93 -0.88 -10.34
N GLU A 233 -19.50 -0.18 -9.29
CA GLU A 233 -20.27 -0.01 -8.06
C GLU A 233 -20.08 1.40 -7.49
N ASN A 234 -21.00 1.82 -6.61
CA ASN A 234 -20.84 3.06 -5.87
C ASN A 234 -19.71 2.89 -4.84
N GLU A 235 -18.87 3.89 -4.72
CA GLU A 235 -17.83 3.92 -3.71
C GLU A 235 -18.44 3.82 -2.30
N CYS A 236 -17.77 3.09 -1.43
CA CYS A 236 -18.15 2.85 -0.05
C CYS A 236 -17.22 3.58 0.94
N PRO A 237 -17.10 4.93 0.87
CA PRO A 237 -16.29 5.69 1.80
C PRO A 237 -16.95 5.78 3.17
N PRO A 238 -16.21 6.28 4.19
CA PRO A 238 -16.80 6.71 5.45
C PRO A 238 -17.96 7.69 5.25
N GLU A 239 -18.94 7.66 6.15
CA GLU A 239 -20.06 8.63 6.16
C GLU A 239 -19.56 10.06 6.41
N LEU A 240 -18.55 10.21 7.29
CA LEU A 240 -17.96 11.48 7.63
C LEU A 240 -16.62 11.68 6.93
N ASN A 241 -16.40 12.90 6.42
CA ASN A 241 -15.11 13.31 5.85
C ASN A 241 -14.22 13.90 6.95
N SER A 242 -13.07 13.29 7.18
CA SER A 242 -12.11 13.73 8.20
C SER A 242 -11.21 14.90 7.75
N GLY A 243 -11.17 15.22 6.46
CA GLY A 243 -10.30 16.27 5.89
C GLY A 243 -8.90 15.81 5.49
N MET A 244 -8.64 14.51 5.39
CA MET A 244 -7.33 14.00 4.97
C MET A 244 -6.97 14.45 3.55
N PHE A 245 -7.89 14.41 2.60
CA PHE A 245 -7.65 14.89 1.23
C PHE A 245 -7.21 16.35 1.21
N PHE A 246 -7.92 17.22 1.96
CA PHE A 246 -7.55 18.62 2.09
C PHE A 246 -6.12 18.78 2.64
N SER A 247 -5.78 18.01 3.67
CA SER A 247 -4.43 18.03 4.25
C SER A 247 -3.35 17.59 3.25
N MET A 248 -3.60 16.54 2.45
CA MET A 248 -2.69 16.12 1.37
C MET A 248 -2.54 17.21 0.31
N LYS A 249 -3.64 17.89 -0.04
CA LYS A 249 -3.62 18.97 -1.01
C LYS A 249 -2.84 20.18 -0.51
N GLU A 250 -3.00 20.55 0.76
CA GLU A 250 -2.33 21.69 1.39
C GLU A 250 -0.83 21.44 1.58
N MET A 251 -0.44 20.25 2.04
CA MET A 251 0.96 19.87 2.22
C MET A 251 1.72 19.73 0.90
N GLY A 252 1.03 19.34 -0.17
CA GLY A 252 1.51 19.38 -1.53
C GLY A 252 2.54 18.28 -1.89
N ASP A 253 2.81 17.31 -1.04
CA ASP A 253 3.72 16.18 -1.31
C ASP A 253 3.03 15.02 -2.04
N VAL A 254 1.81 14.64 -1.63
CA VAL A 254 1.07 13.51 -2.21
C VAL A 254 0.64 13.79 -3.65
N MET A 255 1.03 12.92 -4.58
CA MET A 255 0.65 12.94 -5.99
C MET A 255 -0.55 12.04 -6.27
N ALA A 256 -0.67 10.96 -5.53
CA ALA A 256 -1.74 9.98 -5.70
C ALA A 256 -2.04 9.22 -4.42
N THR A 257 -3.30 8.76 -4.33
CA THR A 257 -3.74 7.77 -3.34
C THR A 257 -4.15 6.49 -4.05
N PHE A 258 -3.83 5.34 -3.44
CA PHE A 258 -4.12 4.01 -3.94
C PHE A 258 -4.88 3.22 -2.87
N VAL A 259 -6.08 2.76 -3.20
CA VAL A 259 -7.00 2.12 -2.27
C VAL A 259 -7.47 0.75 -2.76
N GLY A 260 -8.20 0.02 -1.91
CA GLY A 260 -8.94 -1.20 -2.23
C GLY A 260 -10.42 -1.04 -1.93
N HIS A 261 -11.03 -2.04 -1.27
CA HIS A 261 -12.35 -2.02 -0.68
C HIS A 261 -13.51 -2.23 -1.66
N ASP A 262 -13.58 -1.46 -2.75
CA ASP A 262 -14.63 -1.58 -3.76
C ASP A 262 -14.13 -2.50 -4.88
N HIS A 263 -14.57 -3.78 -4.86
CA HIS A 263 -13.90 -4.86 -5.61
C HIS A 263 -14.02 -4.74 -7.13
N VAL A 264 -15.07 -4.09 -7.63
CA VAL A 264 -15.32 -3.99 -9.07
C VAL A 264 -15.06 -2.60 -9.64
N ASN A 265 -14.48 -1.72 -8.82
CA ASN A 265 -13.93 -0.44 -9.24
C ASN A 265 -12.43 -0.59 -9.47
N ASP A 266 -11.93 -0.08 -10.60
CA ASP A 266 -10.51 -0.11 -10.94
C ASP A 266 -10.02 1.19 -11.60
N TYR A 267 -10.81 2.26 -11.46
CA TYR A 267 -10.50 3.53 -12.09
C TYR A 267 -9.37 4.29 -11.38
N ILE A 268 -8.79 5.24 -12.12
CA ILE A 268 -7.96 6.33 -11.63
C ILE A 268 -8.51 7.64 -12.18
N VAL A 269 -8.66 8.64 -11.33
CA VAL A 269 -9.21 9.95 -11.68
C VAL A 269 -8.33 11.06 -11.10
N ASN A 270 -8.11 12.15 -11.88
CA ASN A 270 -7.43 13.33 -11.35
C ASN A 270 -8.44 14.21 -10.61
N TYR A 271 -8.16 14.52 -9.35
CA TYR A 271 -8.96 15.46 -8.55
C TYR A 271 -8.06 16.52 -7.93
N HIS A 272 -8.22 17.74 -8.37
CA HIS A 272 -7.42 18.88 -7.92
C HIS A 272 -5.89 18.66 -7.95
N GLY A 273 -5.40 17.86 -8.91
CA GLY A 273 -3.96 17.58 -9.06
C GLY A 273 -3.42 16.45 -8.17
N ILE A 274 -4.29 15.69 -7.54
CA ILE A 274 -3.99 14.40 -6.88
C ILE A 274 -4.75 13.31 -7.62
N ALA A 275 -4.09 12.24 -8.02
CA ALA A 275 -4.73 11.08 -8.61
C ALA A 275 -5.37 10.22 -7.51
N LEU A 276 -6.65 9.90 -7.66
CA LEU A 276 -7.39 8.97 -6.80
C LEU A 276 -7.56 7.65 -7.55
N ALA A 277 -6.93 6.58 -7.10
CA ALA A 277 -6.86 5.32 -7.81
C ALA A 277 -7.33 4.15 -6.94
N PHE A 278 -8.27 3.34 -7.47
CA PHE A 278 -8.52 2.02 -6.93
C PHE A 278 -7.40 1.05 -7.35
N GLY A 279 -7.06 0.11 -6.49
CA GLY A 279 -6.34 -1.10 -6.86
C GLY A 279 -7.16 -1.95 -7.83
N HIS A 280 -6.63 -3.08 -8.25
CA HIS A 280 -7.42 -4.07 -8.96
C HIS A 280 -7.58 -5.28 -8.05
N PHE A 281 -8.82 -5.74 -7.88
CA PHE A 281 -9.15 -6.89 -7.03
C PHE A 281 -8.21 -8.07 -7.29
N SER A 282 -7.55 -8.55 -6.25
CA SER A 282 -6.52 -9.59 -6.35
C SER A 282 -6.99 -10.96 -5.87
N GLY A 283 -8.22 -11.04 -5.36
CA GLY A 283 -8.85 -12.26 -4.86
C GLY A 283 -9.50 -13.11 -5.93
N TRP A 284 -10.37 -14.03 -5.49
CA TRP A 284 -11.20 -14.85 -6.36
C TRP A 284 -12.53 -15.16 -5.64
N LYS A 285 -13.23 -16.20 -6.01
CA LYS A 285 -14.62 -16.56 -5.66
C LYS A 285 -14.90 -16.83 -4.16
N THR A 286 -14.17 -16.22 -3.25
CA THR A 286 -14.44 -16.25 -1.80
C THR A 286 -15.30 -15.06 -1.33
N THR A 287 -15.49 -14.10 -2.20
CA THR A 287 -16.37 -12.94 -2.06
C THR A 287 -16.90 -12.57 -3.46
N TYR A 288 -17.64 -11.44 -3.61
CA TYR A 288 -17.98 -10.93 -4.94
C TYR A 288 -16.70 -10.44 -5.66
N THR A 289 -16.65 -10.62 -6.96
CA THR A 289 -15.41 -10.44 -7.72
C THR A 289 -15.70 -9.87 -9.12
N PRO A 290 -14.77 -9.09 -9.70
CA PRO A 290 -14.82 -8.79 -11.13
C PRO A 290 -14.64 -10.07 -11.97
N GLU A 291 -14.78 -9.94 -13.28
CA GLU A 291 -14.64 -11.06 -14.24
C GLU A 291 -13.26 -11.70 -14.19
N ILE A 292 -12.21 -10.89 -13.96
CA ILE A 292 -10.83 -11.34 -13.83
C ILE A 292 -10.11 -10.53 -12.73
N ASN A 293 -9.29 -11.22 -11.96
CA ASN A 293 -8.45 -10.61 -10.93
C ASN A 293 -7.12 -10.14 -11.50
N GLY A 294 -6.43 -9.28 -10.73
CA GLY A 294 -5.15 -8.71 -11.15
C GLY A 294 -4.49 -7.90 -10.04
N ALA A 295 -3.63 -6.99 -10.46
CA ALA A 295 -2.90 -6.07 -9.57
C ALA A 295 -2.75 -4.71 -10.25
N ARG A 296 -2.57 -3.65 -9.46
CA ARG A 296 -2.16 -2.34 -9.98
C ARG A 296 -0.65 -2.21 -9.90
N ILE A 297 -0.06 -1.72 -10.96
CA ILE A 297 1.36 -1.44 -11.07
C ILE A 297 1.57 0.07 -11.05
N VAL A 298 2.57 0.52 -10.31
CA VAL A 298 2.96 1.93 -10.21
C VAL A 298 4.46 2.05 -10.39
N VAL A 299 4.91 2.96 -11.25
CA VAL A 299 6.34 3.23 -11.48
C VAL A 299 6.63 4.69 -11.21
N LEU A 300 7.28 4.96 -10.07
CA LEU A 300 7.79 6.29 -9.74
C LEU A 300 8.99 6.65 -10.62
N LYS A 301 9.15 7.94 -10.92
CA LYS A 301 10.28 8.50 -11.66
C LYS A 301 11.08 9.45 -10.75
N GLU A 302 12.37 9.13 -10.54
CA GLU A 302 13.24 9.91 -9.68
C GLU A 302 13.32 11.38 -10.10
N GLY A 303 13.18 12.28 -9.11
CA GLY A 303 13.25 13.74 -9.34
C GLY A 303 12.06 14.34 -10.07
N LYS A 304 10.99 13.57 -10.30
CA LYS A 304 9.77 14.04 -10.98
C LYS A 304 8.54 13.85 -10.12
N ARG A 305 7.60 14.77 -10.25
CA ARG A 305 6.22 14.59 -9.75
C ARG A 305 5.39 13.88 -10.81
N GLU A 306 5.80 12.65 -11.13
CA GLU A 306 5.27 11.85 -12.22
C GLU A 306 5.36 10.36 -11.89
N PHE A 307 4.37 9.59 -12.30
CA PHE A 307 4.39 8.13 -12.26
C PHE A 307 3.62 7.53 -13.42
N ASP A 308 4.03 6.33 -13.83
CA ASP A 308 3.23 5.50 -14.74
C ASP A 308 2.42 4.50 -13.92
N THR A 309 1.21 4.15 -14.38
CA THR A 309 0.40 3.10 -13.76
C THR A 309 -0.40 2.32 -14.79
N TRP A 310 -0.67 1.05 -14.47
CA TRP A 310 -1.53 0.15 -15.25
C TRP A 310 -2.09 -0.98 -14.39
N LEU A 311 -3.06 -1.69 -14.93
CA LEU A 311 -3.56 -2.94 -14.36
C LEU A 311 -2.93 -4.12 -15.08
N HIS A 312 -2.45 -5.11 -14.32
CA HIS A 312 -1.93 -6.38 -14.81
C HIS A 312 -2.87 -7.50 -14.34
N GLN A 313 -3.61 -8.10 -15.28
CA GLN A 313 -4.60 -9.14 -14.98
C GLN A 313 -3.96 -10.54 -14.97
N LEU A 314 -4.64 -11.51 -14.35
CA LEU A 314 -4.14 -12.89 -14.21
C LEU A 314 -3.78 -13.56 -15.56
N ASP A 315 -4.48 -13.23 -16.63
CA ASP A 315 -4.23 -13.74 -17.98
C ASP A 315 -3.06 -13.07 -18.71
N GLY A 316 -2.43 -12.07 -18.07
CA GLY A 316 -1.34 -11.27 -18.62
C GLY A 316 -1.81 -10.02 -19.37
N THR A 317 -3.11 -9.77 -19.44
CA THR A 317 -3.64 -8.54 -20.07
C THR A 317 -3.23 -7.30 -19.28
N ILE A 318 -2.74 -6.29 -19.99
CA ILE A 318 -2.43 -4.96 -19.46
C ILE A 318 -3.53 -4.00 -19.85
N LYS A 319 -4.15 -3.31 -18.86
CA LYS A 319 -5.21 -2.31 -19.08
C LYS A 319 -4.84 -0.95 -18.50
N TYR A 320 -5.40 0.09 -19.08
CA TYR A 320 -5.39 1.47 -18.57
C TYR A 320 -3.98 1.97 -18.21
N LYS A 321 -3.02 1.73 -19.12
CA LYS A 321 -1.66 2.23 -18.94
C LYS A 321 -1.62 3.74 -19.22
N VAL A 322 -1.30 4.51 -18.18
CA VAL A 322 -1.30 5.98 -18.21
C VAL A 322 -0.13 6.55 -17.43
N THR A 323 0.25 7.78 -17.77
CA THR A 323 1.24 8.59 -17.06
C THR A 323 0.55 9.75 -16.36
N PHE A 324 0.68 9.85 -15.03
CA PHE A 324 0.22 11.01 -14.27
C PHE A 324 1.37 12.03 -14.12
N PRO A 325 1.14 13.35 -14.29
CA PRO A 325 -0.14 13.98 -14.63
C PRO A 325 -0.38 14.13 -16.15
N ALA A 326 0.55 13.71 -17.02
CA ALA A 326 0.55 14.04 -18.45
C ALA A 326 -0.75 13.64 -19.16
N ASP A 327 -1.24 12.40 -18.93
CA ASP A 327 -2.47 11.91 -19.57
C ASP A 327 -3.74 12.47 -18.93
N PHE A 328 -3.63 13.15 -17.79
CA PHE A 328 -4.76 13.72 -17.03
C PHE A 328 -4.92 15.23 -17.23
N ALA A 329 -4.14 15.84 -18.10
CA ALA A 329 -4.32 17.25 -18.47
C ALA A 329 -5.58 17.41 -19.32
N ASN A 330 -6.47 18.34 -18.95
CA ASN A 330 -7.61 18.68 -19.77
C ASN A 330 -7.11 19.15 -21.15
N ARG A 331 -7.54 18.48 -22.21
CA ARG A 331 -7.16 18.80 -23.59
C ARG A 331 -7.85 20.05 -24.13
N ASP A 332 -8.76 20.65 -23.33
CA ASP A 332 -9.59 21.78 -23.71
C ASP A 332 -9.19 23.09 -22.97
N LYS A 333 -7.86 23.30 -22.81
CA LYS A 333 -7.33 24.61 -22.39
C LYS A 333 -6.33 25.16 -23.38
#